data_41c874de6d004138e43a94d8d970fac9
#
_entry.id   41c874de6d004138e43a94d8d970fac9
#
_cell.length_a   1.000
_cell.length_b   1.000
_cell.length_c   1.000
_cell.angle_alpha   90.00
_cell.angle_beta   90.00
_cell.angle_gamma   90.00
#
_symmetry.space_group_name_H-M   'P 1'
#
loop_
_entity.id
_entity.type
_entity.pdbx_description
1 polymer ?
#
loop_
_entity_poly.entity_id
_entity_poly.type
_entity_poly.pdbx_seq_one_letter_code
_entity_poly.pdbx_strand_id
1 'polypeptide(L)'
;MRDRGEASPTIAGSLLLAHPGMRDPNFRRTVVLLSAHGDDGAMGLVLNRPLRKRLGDLNSEFAASPLASVPIYQGGPVQTEQLVLAAWQPDPLEGGFKLYFGIDVEKAQALQEEAGVHLRAFLGYSGWTKGQLENELKLHTWVITPVDADLLEKEEGQGLWRVILSSLSPEWKLMAGEPDDPEVN
;
A
#
# COMPACT_ATOMS: atom_id res chain seq x y z
N MET A 1 -40.82 -2.01 6.36
CA MET A 1 -39.72 -2.81 5.80
C MET A 1 -38.70 -1.84 5.27
N ARG A 2 -37.67 -1.56 6.04
CA ARG A 2 -36.59 -0.70 5.58
C ARG A 2 -35.70 -1.54 4.70
N ASP A 3 -35.70 -1.24 3.42
CA ASP A 3 -34.72 -1.71 2.48
C ASP A 3 -33.35 -1.23 2.99
N ARG A 4 -32.64 -2.12 3.67
CA ARG A 4 -31.23 -1.93 3.91
C ARG A 4 -30.59 -2.15 2.55
N GLY A 5 -30.42 -1.06 1.80
CA GLY A 5 -29.59 -1.09 0.63
C GLY A 5 -28.30 -1.81 1.00
N GLU A 6 -28.10 -2.98 0.44
CA GLU A 6 -26.85 -3.70 0.61
C GLU A 6 -25.74 -2.76 0.19
N ALA A 7 -24.98 -2.27 1.16
CA ALA A 7 -23.76 -1.52 0.88
C ALA A 7 -22.90 -2.42 0.00
N SER A 8 -22.48 -1.91 -1.16
CA SER A 8 -21.56 -2.63 -2.04
C SER A 8 -20.38 -3.10 -1.18
N PRO A 9 -19.96 -4.40 -1.30
CA PRO A 9 -18.89 -4.90 -0.47
C PRO A 9 -17.64 -4.03 -0.66
N THR A 10 -17.08 -3.54 0.45
CA THR A 10 -15.85 -2.77 0.41
C THR A 10 -14.66 -3.68 0.19
N ILE A 11 -13.71 -3.24 -0.63
CA ILE A 11 -12.41 -3.89 -0.83
C ILE A 11 -11.30 -3.20 -0.03
N ALA A 12 -11.66 -2.27 0.87
CA ALA A 12 -10.70 -1.65 1.78
C ALA A 12 -9.96 -2.72 2.59
N GLY A 13 -8.65 -2.52 2.78
CA GLY A 13 -7.78 -3.50 3.43
C GLY A 13 -7.17 -4.53 2.47
N SER A 14 -7.54 -4.51 1.19
CA SER A 14 -6.95 -5.36 0.16
C SER A 14 -5.73 -4.71 -0.48
N LEU A 15 -4.91 -5.52 -1.14
CA LEU A 15 -3.84 -5.04 -2.00
C LEU A 15 -4.33 -4.93 -3.44
N LEU A 16 -3.92 -3.87 -4.11
CA LEU A 16 -4.05 -3.71 -5.55
C LEU A 16 -2.66 -3.85 -6.17
N LEU A 17 -2.51 -4.80 -7.07
CA LEU A 17 -1.28 -5.00 -7.83
C LEU A 17 -1.44 -4.41 -9.21
N ALA A 18 -0.51 -3.59 -9.65
CA ALA A 18 -0.52 -3.05 -11.00
C ALA A 18 -0.41 -4.19 -12.03
N HIS A 19 -1.26 -4.17 -13.06
CA HIS A 19 -1.13 -5.09 -14.17
C HIS A 19 0.25 -4.96 -14.81
N PRO A 20 0.92 -6.06 -15.20
CA PRO A 20 2.26 -5.99 -15.80
C PRO A 20 2.39 -5.08 -17.01
N GLY A 21 1.30 -4.88 -17.76
CA GLY A 21 1.25 -3.97 -18.91
C GLY A 21 1.03 -2.51 -18.57
N MET A 22 0.87 -2.16 -17.31
CA MET A 22 0.67 -0.77 -16.90
C MET A 22 1.94 0.04 -17.11
N ARG A 23 1.82 1.17 -17.83
CA ARG A 23 2.94 2.05 -18.17
C ARG A 23 2.94 3.38 -17.44
N ASP A 24 1.87 3.72 -16.73
CA ASP A 24 1.81 4.94 -15.94
C ASP A 24 2.97 4.97 -14.94
N PRO A 25 3.89 5.96 -15.02
CA PRO A 25 5.06 6.00 -14.16
C PRO A 25 4.73 6.13 -12.67
N ASN A 26 3.54 6.64 -12.35
CA ASN A 26 3.10 6.76 -10.96
C ASN A 26 2.74 5.40 -10.35
N PHE A 27 2.31 4.43 -11.17
CA PHE A 27 1.73 3.18 -10.66
C PHE A 27 2.31 1.91 -11.26
N ARG A 28 3.18 1.99 -12.25
CA ARG A 28 3.77 0.78 -12.83
C ARG A 28 4.50 -0.04 -11.77
N ARG A 29 4.25 -1.34 -11.76
CA ARG A 29 4.84 -2.31 -10.83
C ARG A 29 4.67 -1.95 -9.35
N THR A 30 3.54 -1.35 -9.02
CA THR A 30 3.23 -0.97 -7.64
C THR A 30 2.34 -1.98 -6.95
N VAL A 31 2.49 -2.01 -5.63
CA VAL A 31 1.60 -2.68 -4.68
C VAL A 31 0.94 -1.57 -3.87
N VAL A 32 -0.37 -1.44 -3.96
CA VAL A 32 -1.13 -0.41 -3.25
C VAL A 32 -1.96 -1.07 -2.16
N LEU A 33 -1.83 -0.59 -0.92
CA LEU A 33 -2.72 -0.97 0.16
C LEU A 33 -3.91 -0.01 0.15
N LEU A 34 -5.10 -0.56 -0.10
CA LEU A 34 -6.32 0.24 -0.17
C LEU A 34 -6.82 0.52 1.25
N SER A 35 -6.75 1.78 1.66
CA SER A 35 -7.11 2.20 3.02
C SER A 35 -8.57 2.58 3.16
N ALA A 36 -9.21 3.04 2.08
CA ALA A 36 -10.62 3.39 2.05
C ALA A 36 -11.20 3.11 0.67
N HIS A 37 -12.44 2.62 0.66
CA HIS A 37 -13.20 2.36 -0.56
C HIS A 37 -14.69 2.52 -0.27
N GLY A 38 -15.37 3.29 -1.08
CA GLY A 38 -16.79 3.55 -0.95
C GLY A 38 -17.37 4.22 -2.19
N ASP A 39 -18.61 4.66 -2.06
CA ASP A 39 -19.35 5.27 -3.17
C ASP A 39 -18.74 6.60 -3.64
N ASP A 40 -17.98 7.29 -2.78
CA ASP A 40 -17.36 8.58 -3.09
C ASP A 40 -15.97 8.47 -3.71
N GLY A 41 -15.42 7.25 -3.79
CA GLY A 41 -14.09 7.00 -4.32
C GLY A 41 -13.28 6.06 -3.46
N ALA A 42 -11.97 6.12 -3.63
CA ALA A 42 -11.03 5.27 -2.91
C ALA A 42 -9.73 5.99 -2.61
N MET A 43 -9.01 5.49 -1.60
CA MET A 43 -7.70 6.00 -1.19
C MET A 43 -6.81 4.83 -0.82
N GLY A 44 -5.53 4.95 -1.15
CA GLY A 44 -4.55 3.93 -0.82
C GLY A 44 -3.13 4.46 -0.74
N LEU A 45 -2.23 3.58 -0.31
CA LEU A 45 -0.81 3.87 -0.19
C LEU A 45 0.00 2.87 -1.01
N VAL A 46 0.88 3.37 -1.87
CA VAL A 46 1.89 2.55 -2.53
C VAL A 46 2.89 2.07 -1.48
N LEU A 47 3.06 0.76 -1.36
CA LEU A 47 3.88 0.15 -0.30
C LEU A 47 5.33 -0.12 -0.72
N ASN A 48 5.61 -0.16 -2.01
CA ASN A 48 6.87 -0.69 -2.53
C ASN A 48 7.76 0.35 -3.24
N ARG A 49 7.65 1.61 -2.83
CA ARG A 49 8.53 2.69 -3.32
C ARG A 49 9.28 3.37 -2.18
N PRO A 50 10.30 2.70 -1.61
CA PRO A 50 11.08 3.29 -0.53
C PRO A 50 11.87 4.51 -1.03
N LEU A 51 11.89 5.57 -0.21
CA LEU A 51 12.65 6.78 -0.50
C LEU A 51 14.09 6.71 0.01
N ARG A 52 14.45 5.61 0.68
CA ARG A 52 15.77 5.42 1.29
C ARG A 52 16.10 6.49 2.34
N LYS A 53 15.06 6.98 3.02
CA LYS A 53 15.12 7.96 4.10
C LYS A 53 14.32 7.47 5.29
N ARG A 54 14.57 8.07 6.43
CA ARG A 54 13.84 7.83 7.68
C ARG A 54 13.24 9.13 8.17
N LEU A 55 12.27 9.07 9.07
CA LEU A 55 11.64 10.27 9.62
C LEU A 55 12.65 11.23 10.24
N GLY A 56 13.68 10.72 10.90
CA GLY A 56 14.75 11.55 11.45
C GLY A 56 15.49 12.39 10.43
N ASP A 57 15.47 12.01 9.18
CA ASP A 57 16.12 12.74 8.08
C ASP A 57 15.29 13.93 7.57
N LEU A 58 13.99 13.99 7.93
CA LEU A 58 13.11 15.06 7.48
C LEU A 58 13.31 16.37 8.25
N ASN A 59 13.47 16.28 9.55
CA ASN A 59 13.65 17.45 10.43
C ASN A 59 14.24 17.06 11.78
N SER A 60 14.69 18.08 12.53
CA SER A 60 15.30 17.90 13.84
C SER A 60 14.34 17.40 14.91
N GLU A 61 13.07 17.72 14.80
CA GLU A 61 12.03 17.26 15.74
C GLU A 61 11.87 15.75 15.67
N PHE A 62 11.76 15.18 14.47
CA PHE A 62 11.73 13.73 14.30
C PHE A 62 13.04 13.05 14.64
N ALA A 63 14.18 13.70 14.35
CA ALA A 63 15.50 13.16 14.70
C ALA A 63 15.66 12.94 16.22
N ALA A 64 15.04 13.79 17.03
CA ALA A 64 15.04 13.69 18.48
C ALA A 64 13.94 12.79 19.06
N SER A 65 13.06 12.24 18.20
CA SER A 65 11.90 11.46 18.65
C SER A 65 12.17 9.94 18.54
N PRO A 66 11.36 9.11 19.25
CA PRO A 66 11.42 7.65 19.09
C PRO A 66 11.11 7.17 17.67
N LEU A 67 10.45 8.00 16.85
CA LEU A 67 10.09 7.68 15.47
C LEU A 67 11.20 7.96 14.46
N ALA A 68 12.38 8.40 14.89
CA ALA A 68 13.48 8.77 14.00
C ALA A 68 13.87 7.66 13.00
N SER A 69 13.75 6.40 13.39
CA SER A 69 14.14 5.24 12.58
C SER A 69 13.04 4.74 11.64
N VAL A 70 11.84 5.31 11.69
CA VAL A 70 10.72 4.88 10.83
C VAL A 70 11.03 5.16 9.37
N PRO A 71 10.97 4.13 8.47
CA PRO A 71 11.29 4.34 7.07
C PRO A 71 10.19 5.11 6.33
N ILE A 72 10.60 5.86 5.31
CA ILE A 72 9.70 6.66 4.48
C ILE A 72 9.56 6.05 3.10
N TYR A 73 8.32 5.99 2.62
CA TYR A 73 7.94 5.51 1.29
C TYR A 73 7.19 6.60 0.54
N GLN A 74 7.26 6.58 -0.77
CA GLN A 74 6.38 7.39 -1.60
C GLN A 74 5.03 6.69 -1.72
N GLY A 75 3.99 7.27 -1.12
CA GLY A 75 2.67 6.65 -1.03
C GLY A 75 1.76 6.88 -2.24
N GLY A 76 2.12 7.81 -3.12
CA GLY A 76 1.35 8.12 -4.30
C GLY A 76 1.57 9.54 -4.81
N PRO A 77 0.94 9.90 -5.95
CA PRO A 77 1.15 11.18 -6.60
C PRO A 77 0.33 12.35 -6.03
N VAL A 78 -0.60 12.08 -5.11
CA VAL A 78 -1.47 13.12 -4.53
C VAL A 78 -0.84 13.68 -3.27
N GLN A 79 -0.78 15.01 -3.17
CA GLN A 79 -0.22 15.73 -2.01
C GLN A 79 1.13 15.14 -1.53
N THR A 80 2.09 15.13 -2.41
CA THR A 80 3.40 14.45 -2.22
C THR A 80 4.23 14.99 -1.06
N GLU A 81 3.88 16.14 -0.50
CA GLU A 81 4.52 16.72 0.68
C GLU A 81 3.82 16.36 1.99
N GLN A 82 2.63 15.76 1.90
CA GLN A 82 1.88 15.36 3.09
C GLN A 82 2.42 14.06 3.66
N LEU A 83 2.76 14.09 4.94
CA LEU A 83 3.20 12.93 5.67
C LEU A 83 2.00 12.14 6.20
N VAL A 84 1.97 10.85 5.91
CA VAL A 84 0.98 9.91 6.44
C VAL A 84 1.71 8.82 7.21
N LEU A 85 1.32 8.62 8.45
CA LEU A 85 1.84 7.53 9.28
C LEU A 85 0.84 6.37 9.25
N ALA A 86 1.36 5.18 9.05
CA ALA A 86 0.58 3.95 9.06
C ALA A 86 1.31 2.87 9.84
N ALA A 87 0.52 1.96 10.39
CA ALA A 87 1.05 0.81 11.11
C ALA A 87 0.21 -0.41 10.77
N TRP A 88 0.82 -1.58 10.82
CA TRP A 88 0.09 -2.84 10.73
C TRP A 88 0.65 -3.87 11.68
N GLN A 89 -0.20 -4.80 12.03
CA GLN A 89 0.10 -5.86 12.96
C GLN A 89 -0.66 -7.12 12.55
N PRO A 90 0.02 -8.26 12.42
CA PRO A 90 -0.69 -9.53 12.26
C PRO A 90 -1.57 -9.80 13.47
N ASP A 91 -2.79 -10.30 13.24
CA ASP A 91 -3.67 -10.74 14.32
C ASP A 91 -3.52 -12.24 14.51
N PRO A 92 -2.86 -12.69 15.58
CA PRO A 92 -2.60 -14.11 15.79
C PRO A 92 -3.84 -14.91 16.18
N LEU A 93 -4.92 -14.26 16.63
CA LEU A 93 -6.13 -14.94 17.10
C LEU A 93 -7.14 -15.17 15.98
N GLU A 94 -7.29 -14.21 15.08
CA GLU A 94 -8.26 -14.28 13.98
C GLU A 94 -7.60 -14.57 12.62
N GLY A 95 -6.27 -14.73 12.59
CA GLY A 95 -5.52 -14.93 11.34
C GLY A 95 -5.60 -13.72 10.41
N GLY A 96 -5.96 -12.57 10.97
CA GLY A 96 -6.19 -11.34 10.25
C GLY A 96 -5.01 -10.38 10.33
N PHE A 97 -5.33 -9.16 9.99
CA PHE A 97 -4.38 -8.08 9.85
C PHE A 97 -5.03 -6.80 10.37
N LYS A 98 -4.38 -6.16 11.35
CA LYS A 98 -4.82 -4.85 11.85
C LYS A 98 -4.06 -3.75 11.12
N LEU A 99 -4.81 -2.83 10.52
CA LEU A 99 -4.27 -1.67 9.83
C LEU A 99 -4.67 -0.40 10.58
N TYR A 100 -3.68 0.40 10.91
CA TYR A 100 -3.83 1.75 11.45
C TYR A 100 -3.35 2.72 10.38
N PHE A 101 -4.25 3.53 9.87
CA PHE A 101 -3.96 4.44 8.77
C PHE A 101 -4.18 5.89 9.21
N GLY A 102 -3.26 6.78 8.81
CA GLY A 102 -3.39 8.21 9.11
C GLY A 102 -3.36 8.54 10.58
N ILE A 103 -2.55 7.81 11.33
CA ILE A 103 -2.41 7.99 12.79
C ILE A 103 -1.56 9.22 13.11
N ASP A 104 -1.80 9.82 14.28
CA ASP A 104 -0.99 10.90 14.77
C ASP A 104 0.33 10.40 15.41
N VAL A 105 1.21 11.34 15.71
CA VAL A 105 2.54 11.03 16.27
C VAL A 105 2.44 10.30 17.62
N GLU A 106 1.51 10.71 18.47
CA GLU A 106 1.32 10.07 19.78
C GLU A 106 0.88 8.61 19.63
N LYS A 107 -0.07 8.35 18.73
CA LYS A 107 -0.54 6.99 18.46
C LYS A 107 0.57 6.14 17.86
N ALA A 108 1.35 6.70 16.95
CA ALA A 108 2.47 6.00 16.34
C ALA A 108 3.53 5.62 17.39
N GLN A 109 3.85 6.52 18.30
CA GLN A 109 4.80 6.24 19.40
C GLN A 109 4.29 5.15 20.34
N ALA A 110 2.99 5.16 20.66
CA ALA A 110 2.37 4.12 21.48
C ALA A 110 2.40 2.75 20.79
N LEU A 111 2.08 2.71 19.50
CA LEU A 111 2.12 1.48 18.72
C LEU A 111 3.54 0.94 18.53
N GLN A 112 4.53 1.81 18.47
CA GLN A 112 5.94 1.41 18.32
C GLN A 112 6.41 0.51 19.46
N GLU A 113 5.86 0.69 20.65
CA GLU A 113 6.20 -0.10 21.84
C GLU A 113 5.52 -1.47 21.86
N GLU A 114 4.50 -1.69 21.03
CA GLU A 114 3.81 -2.98 20.95
C GLU A 114 4.59 -3.98 20.09
N ALA A 115 4.65 -5.22 20.56
CA ALA A 115 5.33 -6.29 19.83
C ALA A 115 4.60 -6.63 18.51
N GLY A 116 5.37 -6.82 17.44
CA GLY A 116 4.85 -7.23 16.14
C GLY A 116 4.22 -6.12 15.32
N VAL A 117 4.25 -4.86 15.80
CA VAL A 117 3.77 -3.71 15.03
C VAL A 117 4.85 -3.20 14.09
N HIS A 118 4.47 -2.98 12.84
CA HIS A 118 5.33 -2.38 11.82
C HIS A 118 4.83 -0.98 11.50
N LEU A 119 5.70 0.01 11.68
CA LEU A 119 5.41 1.41 11.37
C LEU A 119 6.08 1.81 10.06
N ARG A 120 5.35 2.54 9.23
CA ARG A 120 5.90 3.19 8.04
C ARG A 120 5.34 4.60 7.90
N ALA A 121 6.15 5.46 7.33
CA ALA A 121 5.76 6.81 6.95
C ALA A 121 5.65 6.88 5.42
N PHE A 122 4.68 7.64 4.94
CA PHE A 122 4.44 7.81 3.51
C PHE A 122 4.37 9.28 3.19
N LEU A 123 5.00 9.68 2.10
CA LEU A 123 4.82 11.00 1.50
C LEU A 123 3.87 10.86 0.31
N GLY A 124 2.76 11.57 0.38
CA GLY A 124 1.70 11.47 -0.61
C GLY A 124 0.84 10.21 -0.46
N TYR A 125 -0.19 10.14 -1.26
CA TYR A 125 -1.12 9.02 -1.29
C TYR A 125 -1.66 8.80 -2.70
N SER A 126 -2.38 7.70 -2.90
CA SER A 126 -3.07 7.35 -4.13
C SER A 126 -4.56 7.55 -3.96
N GLY A 127 -5.21 8.18 -4.93
CA GLY A 127 -6.63 8.48 -4.85
C GLY A 127 -7.37 8.11 -6.12
N TRP A 128 -8.62 7.70 -5.96
CA TRP A 128 -9.56 7.40 -7.05
C TRP A 128 -10.85 8.19 -6.80
N THR A 129 -11.32 8.85 -7.83
CA THR A 129 -12.62 9.53 -7.80
C THR A 129 -13.76 8.50 -7.84
N LYS A 130 -14.98 8.95 -7.58
CA LYS A 130 -16.16 8.09 -7.63
C LYS A 130 -16.23 7.27 -8.90
N GLY A 131 -16.29 5.94 -8.76
CA GLY A 131 -16.39 5.00 -9.87
C GLY A 131 -15.10 4.75 -10.65
N GLN A 132 -14.04 5.50 -10.39
CA GLN A 132 -12.78 5.36 -11.14
C GLN A 132 -12.13 4.00 -10.88
N LEU A 133 -12.00 3.59 -9.63
CA LEU A 133 -11.37 2.31 -9.30
C LEU A 133 -12.17 1.15 -9.87
N GLU A 134 -13.50 1.18 -9.73
CA GLU A 134 -14.38 0.14 -10.27
C GLU A 134 -14.22 0.00 -11.78
N ASN A 135 -14.09 1.11 -12.50
CA ASN A 135 -13.84 1.10 -13.94
C ASN A 135 -12.47 0.52 -14.27
N GLU A 136 -11.43 0.90 -13.53
CA GLU A 136 -10.07 0.37 -13.73
C GLU A 136 -10.01 -1.13 -13.42
N LEU A 137 -10.77 -1.60 -12.44
CA LEU A 137 -10.88 -3.04 -12.14
C LEU A 137 -11.55 -3.81 -13.28
N LYS A 138 -12.59 -3.24 -13.90
CA LYS A 138 -13.25 -3.84 -15.09
C LYS A 138 -12.29 -3.93 -16.26
N LEU A 139 -11.37 -2.99 -16.40
CA LEU A 139 -10.37 -2.95 -17.45
C LEU A 139 -9.12 -3.78 -17.11
N HIS A 140 -9.14 -4.50 -16.00
CA HIS A 140 -7.99 -5.28 -15.48
C HIS A 140 -6.71 -4.47 -15.27
N THR A 141 -6.84 -3.18 -14.97
CA THR A 141 -5.72 -2.31 -14.63
C THR A 141 -5.05 -2.74 -13.34
N TRP A 142 -5.84 -3.28 -12.42
CA TRP A 142 -5.43 -3.74 -11.09
C TRP A 142 -5.85 -5.18 -10.85
N VAL A 143 -5.00 -5.91 -10.13
CA VAL A 143 -5.29 -7.24 -9.60
C VAL A 143 -5.48 -7.12 -8.09
N ILE A 144 -6.63 -7.56 -7.56
CA ILE A 144 -6.92 -7.52 -6.13
C ILE A 144 -6.44 -8.81 -5.49
N THR A 145 -5.80 -8.70 -4.32
CA THR A 145 -5.41 -9.82 -3.49
C THR A 145 -5.50 -9.45 -2.01
N PRO A 146 -5.74 -10.43 -1.12
CA PRO A 146 -5.64 -10.18 0.31
C PRO A 146 -4.22 -9.78 0.73
N VAL A 147 -4.11 -9.08 1.85
CA VAL A 147 -2.81 -8.72 2.43
C VAL A 147 -2.13 -9.97 3.00
N ASP A 148 -0.87 -10.16 2.64
CA ASP A 148 0.02 -11.10 3.30
C ASP A 148 1.12 -10.29 4.01
N ALA A 149 0.99 -10.17 5.32
CA ALA A 149 1.89 -9.35 6.13
C ALA A 149 3.33 -9.87 6.09
N ASP A 150 3.53 -11.18 5.99
CA ASP A 150 4.86 -11.78 5.93
C ASP A 150 5.59 -11.37 4.65
N LEU A 151 4.89 -11.32 3.52
CA LEU A 151 5.50 -10.89 2.26
C LEU A 151 5.87 -9.41 2.28
N LEU A 152 5.05 -8.56 2.91
CA LEU A 152 5.32 -7.13 3.02
C LEU A 152 6.63 -6.83 3.77
N GLU A 153 7.03 -7.71 4.68
CA GLU A 153 8.25 -7.53 5.47
C GLU A 153 9.50 -8.15 4.84
N LYS A 154 9.33 -9.10 3.92
CA LYS A 154 10.45 -9.84 3.31
C LYS A 154 11.00 -9.22 2.05
N GLU A 155 10.18 -8.46 1.33
CA GLU A 155 10.53 -7.93 0.02
C GLU A 155 10.26 -6.44 -0.08
N GLU A 156 11.04 -5.76 -0.90
CA GLU A 156 10.91 -4.32 -1.16
C GLU A 156 10.92 -4.04 -2.67
N GLY A 157 10.47 -2.84 -3.01
CA GLY A 157 10.52 -2.34 -4.38
C GLY A 157 9.73 -3.20 -5.36
N GLN A 158 10.23 -3.30 -6.58
CA GLN A 158 9.60 -4.12 -7.62
C GLN A 158 9.59 -5.60 -7.28
N GLY A 159 10.52 -6.05 -6.44
CA GLY A 159 10.56 -7.42 -5.94
C GLY A 159 9.31 -7.81 -5.18
N LEU A 160 8.77 -6.92 -4.36
CA LEU A 160 7.51 -7.17 -3.66
C LEU A 160 6.36 -7.38 -4.64
N TRP A 161 6.19 -6.49 -5.63
CA TRP A 161 5.18 -6.63 -6.67
C TRP A 161 5.30 -7.96 -7.42
N ARG A 162 6.52 -8.30 -7.82
CA ARG A 162 6.81 -9.53 -8.57
C ARG A 162 6.49 -10.79 -7.77
N VAL A 163 6.88 -10.84 -6.51
CA VAL A 163 6.65 -12.00 -5.63
C VAL A 163 5.16 -12.22 -5.39
N ILE A 164 4.43 -11.17 -5.05
CA ILE A 164 2.99 -11.30 -4.78
C ILE A 164 2.25 -11.71 -6.05
N LEU A 165 2.51 -11.02 -7.16
CA LEU A 165 1.84 -11.31 -8.42
C LEU A 165 2.13 -12.73 -8.91
N SER A 166 3.38 -13.19 -8.78
CA SER A 166 3.80 -14.54 -9.15
C SER A 166 3.12 -15.63 -8.32
N SER A 167 2.72 -15.32 -7.09
CA SER A 167 2.03 -16.27 -6.21
C SER A 167 0.58 -16.54 -6.63
N LEU A 168 -0.01 -15.67 -7.46
CA LEU A 168 -1.42 -15.75 -7.83
C LEU A 168 -1.70 -16.73 -8.96
N SER A 169 -0.80 -16.83 -9.94
CA SER A 169 -0.92 -17.80 -11.03
C SER A 169 0.39 -17.94 -11.80
N PRO A 170 0.59 -19.08 -12.55
CA PRO A 170 1.74 -19.21 -13.43
C PRO A 170 1.81 -18.15 -14.55
N GLU A 171 0.67 -17.72 -15.05
CA GLU A 171 0.61 -16.66 -16.08
C GLU A 171 1.15 -15.35 -15.56
N TRP A 172 0.73 -14.95 -14.36
CA TRP A 172 1.23 -13.75 -13.70
C TRP A 172 2.73 -13.85 -13.43
N LYS A 173 3.22 -15.02 -13.08
CA LYS A 173 4.65 -15.25 -12.86
C LYS A 173 5.48 -14.99 -14.12
N LEU A 174 5.01 -15.45 -15.27
CA LEU A 174 5.68 -15.20 -16.55
C LEU A 174 5.67 -13.70 -16.88
N MET A 175 4.53 -13.05 -16.79
CA MET A 175 4.39 -11.64 -17.11
C MET A 175 5.17 -10.74 -16.15
N ALA A 176 5.18 -11.08 -14.87
CA ALA A 176 5.94 -10.34 -13.86
C ALA A 176 7.46 -10.46 -14.04
N GLY A 177 7.93 -11.52 -14.68
CA GLY A 177 9.33 -11.75 -14.97
C GLY A 177 9.86 -11.02 -16.20
N GLU A 178 8.98 -10.41 -17.00
CA GLU A 178 9.39 -9.66 -18.18
C GLU A 178 10.20 -8.41 -17.79
N PRO A 179 11.20 -8.02 -18.62
CA PRO A 179 11.95 -6.79 -18.37
C PRO A 179 11.05 -5.57 -18.37
N ASP A 180 11.46 -4.55 -17.62
CA ASP A 180 10.77 -3.27 -17.54
C ASP A 180 10.67 -2.55 -18.88
N ASP A 181 11.69 -2.69 -19.68
CA ASP A 181 11.79 -2.17 -21.04
C ASP A 181 12.28 -3.29 -21.95
N PRO A 182 11.40 -3.84 -22.83
CA PRO A 182 11.79 -4.93 -23.72
C PRO A 182 12.80 -4.51 -24.81
N GLU A 183 13.05 -3.21 -24.98
CA GLU A 183 14.05 -2.70 -25.92
C GLU A 183 15.46 -2.57 -25.30
N VAL A 184 15.55 -2.68 -23.97
CA VAL A 184 16.83 -2.67 -23.26
C VAL A 184 17.24 -4.11 -22.94
N ASN A 185 17.94 -4.72 -23.84
CA ASN A 185 18.71 -5.95 -23.63
C ASN A 185 20.17 -5.62 -23.47
#